data_ac7d93f49570b0c7f680da6c6c33da45
#
_entry.id   ac7d93f49570b0c7f680da6c6c33da45
#
_cell.length_a   1.000
_cell.length_b   1.000
_cell.length_c   1.000
_cell.angle_alpha   90.00
_cell.angle_beta   90.00
_cell.angle_gamma   90.00
#
_symmetry.space_group_name_H-M   'P 1'
#
loop_
_entity.id
_entity.type
_entity.pdbx_description
1 polymer ?
#
loop_
_entity_poly.entity_id
_entity_poly.type
_entity_poly.pdbx_seq_one_letter_code
_entity_poly.pdbx_strand_id
1 'polypeptide(L)'
;MEEKNNVHAGHRQRMKEMFLKNGFEGFSEHQILEMVLFYTYPRIDTNEIAHNLINRFGGLCGVFDASVDDLVAIGEISLNSAVLIKMIPLSMRSYNMSRIEHCTFDNTDKLCELFKGCFPGDAKESFYVAVFDDELHLVRNTVVCKGGPSSAPVDMRRIAEIVLHSGATLVAVAHNHPKSGCEPSDTDIITTRKIASFLATFGVRMLDHIVVGRDGSLSMRKSGLLAGI
;
A
#
# COMPACT_ATOMS: atom_id res chain seq x y z
N MET A 1 48.94 19.10 -9.41
CA MET A 1 47.81 18.11 -9.24
C MET A 1 47.06 18.56 -8.00
N GLU A 2 45.99 19.32 -8.20
CA GLU A 2 45.15 19.77 -7.08
C GLU A 2 44.36 18.55 -6.58
N GLU A 3 44.56 18.20 -5.30
CA GLU A 3 43.68 17.32 -4.56
C GLU A 3 42.27 17.95 -4.61
N LYS A 4 41.38 17.38 -5.45
CA LYS A 4 39.97 17.61 -5.29
C LYS A 4 39.60 17.12 -3.89
N ASN A 5 39.54 18.07 -2.96
CA ASN A 5 39.00 17.86 -1.61
C ASN A 5 37.65 17.14 -1.76
N ASN A 6 37.64 15.88 -1.38
CA ASN A 6 36.45 15.01 -1.51
C ASN A 6 35.45 15.47 -0.43
N VAL A 7 34.73 16.55 -0.69
CA VAL A 7 33.72 17.15 0.21
C VAL A 7 32.69 16.10 0.65
N HIS A 8 32.54 15.02 -0.13
CA HIS A 8 31.64 13.90 0.14
C HIS A 8 32.33 12.75 0.92
N ALA A 9 33.66 12.86 1.20
CA ALA A 9 34.34 11.88 2.02
C ALA A 9 33.71 11.84 3.42
N GLY A 10 33.19 10.69 3.82
CA GLY A 10 32.52 10.50 5.10
C GLY A 10 31.03 10.88 5.14
N HIS A 11 30.44 11.46 4.08
CA HIS A 11 28.99 11.78 4.06
C HIS A 11 28.14 10.54 4.28
N ARG A 12 28.37 9.47 3.53
CA ARG A 12 27.66 8.18 3.70
C ARG A 12 27.83 7.59 5.10
N GLN A 13 29.02 7.70 5.66
CA GLN A 13 29.29 7.21 6.99
C GLN A 13 28.52 8.00 8.04
N ARG A 14 28.50 9.34 7.94
CA ARG A 14 27.72 10.20 8.84
C ARG A 14 26.23 9.92 8.75
N MET A 15 25.67 9.72 7.54
CA MET A 15 24.26 9.37 7.37
C MET A 15 23.92 8.01 8.00
N LYS A 16 24.79 7.01 7.84
CA LYS A 16 24.63 5.71 8.50
C LYS A 16 24.66 5.82 10.02
N GLU A 17 25.57 6.62 10.57
CA GLU A 17 25.67 6.87 12.01
C GLU A 17 24.43 7.59 12.55
N MET A 18 23.90 8.57 11.82
CA MET A 18 22.64 9.23 12.16
C MET A 18 21.47 8.22 12.17
N PHE A 19 21.39 7.39 11.13
CA PHE A 19 20.36 6.35 11.04
C PHE A 19 20.46 5.33 12.19
N LEU A 20 21.65 4.89 12.52
CA LEU A 20 21.85 3.94 13.64
C LEU A 20 21.44 4.54 14.99
N LYS A 21 21.54 5.86 15.13
CA LYS A 21 21.18 6.55 16.36
C LYS A 21 19.67 6.83 16.47
N ASN A 22 19.03 7.26 15.39
CA ASN A 22 17.67 7.84 15.42
C ASN A 22 16.73 7.25 14.36
N GLY A 23 17.14 6.21 13.61
CA GLY A 23 16.37 5.78 12.43
C GLY A 23 16.31 6.88 11.38
N PHE A 24 15.16 7.06 10.78
CA PHE A 24 14.94 8.13 9.79
C PHE A 24 14.42 9.44 10.41
N GLU A 25 14.40 9.57 11.74
CA GLU A 25 13.99 10.81 12.39
C GLU A 25 14.94 11.96 12.04
N GLY A 26 14.39 13.06 11.52
CA GLY A 26 15.15 14.20 11.04
C GLY A 26 15.74 14.08 9.63
N PHE A 27 15.53 12.95 8.95
CA PHE A 27 15.90 12.83 7.53
C PHE A 27 14.85 13.48 6.64
N SER A 28 15.30 14.21 5.62
CA SER A 28 14.43 14.63 4.52
C SER A 28 14.18 13.47 3.56
N GLU A 29 13.11 13.56 2.74
CA GLU A 29 12.76 12.51 1.79
C GLU A 29 13.89 12.13 0.83
N HIS A 30 14.61 13.12 0.31
CA HIS A 30 15.76 12.85 -0.56
C HIS A 30 16.89 12.13 0.17
N GLN A 31 17.13 12.44 1.45
CA GLN A 31 18.16 11.75 2.24
C GLN A 31 17.79 10.29 2.52
N ILE A 32 16.49 9.99 2.75
CA ILE A 32 16.01 8.62 2.88
C ILE A 32 16.28 7.86 1.58
N LEU A 33 15.90 8.42 0.45
CA LEU A 33 16.10 7.80 -0.86
C LEU A 33 17.60 7.66 -1.21
N GLU A 34 18.39 8.69 -0.92
CA GLU A 34 19.84 8.66 -1.09
C GLU A 34 20.48 7.50 -0.34
N MET A 35 20.07 7.29 0.91
CA MET A 35 20.56 6.20 1.73
C MET A 35 20.19 4.82 1.17
N VAL A 36 19.00 4.66 0.62
CA VAL A 36 18.60 3.44 -0.11
C VAL A 36 19.51 3.21 -1.31
N LEU A 37 19.80 4.24 -2.08
CA LEU A 37 20.65 4.17 -3.27
C LEU A 37 22.13 3.87 -2.95
N PHE A 38 22.61 4.11 -1.72
CA PHE A 38 23.96 3.73 -1.31
C PHE A 38 24.28 2.26 -1.54
N TYR A 39 23.29 1.40 -1.45
CA TYR A 39 23.44 -0.05 -1.56
C TYR A 39 23.57 -0.53 -3.01
N THR A 40 23.07 0.25 -3.96
CA THR A 40 23.19 -0.06 -5.41
C THR A 40 24.28 0.75 -6.08
N TYR A 41 24.70 1.88 -5.49
CA TYR A 41 25.76 2.76 -6.00
C TYR A 41 26.85 3.00 -4.95
N PRO A 42 27.76 2.02 -4.73
CA PRO A 42 28.73 2.11 -3.64
C PRO A 42 29.79 3.22 -3.83
N ARG A 43 30.00 3.73 -5.05
CA ARG A 43 31.07 4.68 -5.40
C ARG A 43 30.61 5.97 -6.06
N ILE A 44 29.31 6.14 -6.33
CA ILE A 44 28.74 7.28 -7.01
C ILE A 44 28.03 8.15 -5.96
N ASP A 45 28.08 9.46 -6.14
CA ASP A 45 27.24 10.37 -5.35
C ASP A 45 25.77 10.17 -5.76
N THR A 46 24.94 9.80 -4.80
CA THR A 46 23.53 9.49 -5.01
C THR A 46 22.61 10.63 -4.58
N ASN A 47 23.17 11.75 -4.11
CA ASN A 47 22.40 12.88 -3.65
C ASN A 47 21.62 13.53 -4.80
N GLU A 48 22.29 13.82 -5.92
CA GLU A 48 21.67 14.40 -7.11
C GLU A 48 20.60 13.46 -7.69
N ILE A 49 20.90 12.17 -7.78
CA ILE A 49 19.95 11.15 -8.26
C ILE A 49 18.70 11.14 -7.37
N ALA A 50 18.86 11.16 -6.04
CA ALA A 50 17.75 11.16 -5.11
C ALA A 50 16.89 12.44 -5.27
N HIS A 51 17.51 13.62 -5.40
CA HIS A 51 16.79 14.86 -5.64
C HIS A 51 15.99 14.82 -6.95
N ASN A 52 16.58 14.33 -8.05
CA ASN A 52 15.93 14.25 -9.35
C ASN A 52 14.72 13.32 -9.32
N LEU A 53 14.84 12.16 -8.66
CA LEU A 53 13.73 11.23 -8.47
C LEU A 53 12.60 11.84 -7.63
N ILE A 54 12.91 12.46 -6.49
CA ILE A 54 11.93 13.12 -5.62
C ILE A 54 11.19 14.22 -6.40
N ASN A 55 11.91 15.06 -7.13
CA ASN A 55 11.32 16.13 -7.92
C ASN A 55 10.45 15.60 -9.06
N ARG A 56 10.89 14.53 -9.73
CA ARG A 56 10.19 13.94 -10.88
C ARG A 56 8.88 13.27 -10.47
N PHE A 57 8.86 12.59 -9.33
CA PHE A 57 7.70 11.81 -8.86
C PHE A 57 6.90 12.52 -7.77
N GLY A 58 7.29 13.75 -7.38
CA GLY A 58 6.53 14.57 -6.44
C GLY A 58 6.63 14.13 -4.98
N GLY A 59 7.74 13.49 -4.59
CA GLY A 59 8.02 13.05 -3.22
C GLY A 59 8.43 11.58 -3.12
N LEU A 60 8.82 11.15 -1.93
CA LEU A 60 9.26 9.79 -1.65
C LEU A 60 8.15 8.75 -1.93
N CYS A 61 6.91 9.08 -1.58
CA CYS A 61 5.76 8.23 -1.89
C CYS A 61 5.64 8.01 -3.40
N GLY A 62 5.72 9.09 -4.20
CA GLY A 62 5.65 8.99 -5.66
C GLY A 62 6.76 8.13 -6.26
N VAL A 63 7.97 8.17 -5.69
CA VAL A 63 9.08 7.29 -6.10
C VAL A 63 8.78 5.83 -5.77
N PHE A 64 8.27 5.54 -4.58
CA PHE A 64 7.91 4.17 -4.19
C PHE A 64 6.71 3.63 -4.97
N ASP A 65 5.80 4.50 -5.42
CA ASP A 65 4.61 4.16 -6.19
C ASP A 65 4.92 3.93 -7.67
N ALA A 66 5.94 4.58 -8.22
CA ALA A 66 6.32 4.49 -9.62
C ALA A 66 6.58 3.03 -10.06
N SER A 67 6.29 2.71 -11.31
CA SER A 67 6.64 1.41 -11.87
C SER A 67 8.16 1.27 -12.05
N VAL A 68 8.66 0.04 -12.11
CA VAL A 68 10.09 -0.22 -12.41
C VAL A 68 10.45 0.41 -13.76
N ASP A 69 9.58 0.31 -14.75
CA ASP A 69 9.81 0.86 -16.09
C ASP A 69 9.89 2.39 -16.06
N ASP A 70 9.00 3.07 -15.31
CA ASP A 70 9.03 4.53 -15.15
C ASP A 70 10.31 4.99 -14.44
N LEU A 71 10.74 4.26 -13.41
CA LEU A 71 11.98 4.56 -12.68
C LEU A 71 13.20 4.43 -13.58
N VAL A 72 13.28 3.36 -14.38
CA VAL A 72 14.41 3.12 -15.30
C VAL A 72 14.38 4.09 -16.48
N ALA A 73 13.19 4.47 -16.97
CA ALA A 73 13.03 5.38 -18.10
C ALA A 73 13.64 6.77 -17.88
N ILE A 74 13.89 7.17 -16.62
CA ILE A 74 14.61 8.42 -16.31
C ILE A 74 16.08 8.37 -16.77
N GLY A 75 16.65 7.17 -16.92
CA GLY A 75 18.02 6.98 -17.37
C GLY A 75 19.11 7.22 -16.32
N GLU A 76 18.75 7.61 -15.10
CA GLU A 76 19.70 7.92 -14.01
C GLU A 76 19.92 6.75 -13.06
N ILE A 77 19.01 5.77 -13.04
CA ILE A 77 19.11 4.61 -12.16
C ILE A 77 19.11 3.29 -12.92
N SER A 78 19.85 2.34 -12.36
CA SER A 78 19.89 0.98 -12.89
C SER A 78 18.61 0.20 -12.58
N LEU A 79 18.38 -0.88 -13.32
CA LEU A 79 17.31 -1.82 -13.02
C LEU A 79 17.41 -2.35 -11.57
N ASN A 80 18.62 -2.64 -11.09
CA ASN A 80 18.83 -3.12 -9.73
C ASN A 80 18.39 -2.08 -8.68
N SER A 81 18.63 -0.80 -8.95
CA SER A 81 18.18 0.29 -8.07
C SER A 81 16.66 0.44 -8.07
N ALA A 82 16.05 0.36 -9.26
CA ALA A 82 14.58 0.39 -9.37
C ALA A 82 13.92 -0.80 -8.64
N VAL A 83 14.49 -2.00 -8.79
CA VAL A 83 14.03 -3.19 -8.05
C VAL A 83 14.18 -3.01 -6.55
N LEU A 84 15.32 -2.49 -6.05
CA LEU A 84 15.52 -2.24 -4.62
C LEU A 84 14.48 -1.23 -4.09
N ILE A 85 14.23 -0.14 -4.81
CA ILE A 85 13.20 0.85 -4.45
C ILE A 85 11.83 0.16 -4.32
N LYS A 86 11.44 -0.68 -5.28
CA LYS A 86 10.15 -1.41 -5.25
C LYS A 86 10.08 -2.50 -4.17
N MET A 87 11.19 -3.08 -3.81
CA MET A 87 11.23 -4.10 -2.74
C MET A 87 10.84 -3.53 -1.38
N ILE A 88 11.14 -2.27 -1.10
CA ILE A 88 10.89 -1.66 0.21
C ILE A 88 9.39 -1.67 0.56
N PRO A 89 8.48 -1.03 -0.20
CA PRO A 89 7.06 -1.03 0.13
C PRO A 89 6.45 -2.44 0.07
N LEU A 90 6.91 -3.30 -0.84
CA LEU A 90 6.43 -4.68 -0.92
C LEU A 90 6.86 -5.53 0.29
N SER A 91 8.08 -5.33 0.79
CA SER A 91 8.56 -5.99 2.02
C SER A 91 7.82 -5.50 3.25
N MET A 92 7.54 -4.19 3.34
CA MET A 92 6.71 -3.63 4.41
C MET A 92 5.31 -4.24 4.42
N ARG A 93 4.70 -4.39 3.22
CA ARG A 93 3.40 -5.07 3.08
C ARG A 93 3.46 -6.49 3.63
N SER A 94 4.43 -7.30 3.20
CA SER A 94 4.60 -8.69 3.66
C SER A 94 4.82 -8.75 5.17
N TYR A 95 5.64 -7.85 5.71
CA TYR A 95 5.88 -7.74 7.15
C TYR A 95 4.62 -7.38 7.93
N ASN A 96 3.86 -6.38 7.47
CA ASN A 96 2.62 -5.97 8.12
C ASN A 96 1.58 -7.09 8.06
N MET A 97 1.46 -7.78 6.92
CA MET A 97 0.54 -8.92 6.79
C MET A 97 0.89 -10.05 7.76
N SER A 98 2.16 -10.44 7.89
CA SER A 98 2.57 -11.49 8.83
C SER A 98 2.32 -11.13 10.30
N ARG A 99 2.36 -9.85 10.67
CA ARG A 99 1.98 -9.40 12.02
C ARG A 99 0.49 -9.50 12.29
N ILE A 100 -0.31 -9.41 11.25
CA ILE A 100 -1.77 -9.38 11.32
C ILE A 100 -2.37 -10.80 11.34
N GLU A 101 -1.67 -11.82 10.86
CA GLU A 101 -2.14 -13.22 10.80
C GLU A 101 -2.60 -13.79 12.16
N HIS A 102 -2.19 -13.20 13.28
CA HIS A 102 -2.56 -13.61 14.64
C HIS A 102 -3.46 -12.62 15.37
N CYS A 103 -3.99 -11.61 14.67
CA CYS A 103 -4.85 -10.59 15.26
C CYS A 103 -6.32 -10.95 15.07
N THR A 104 -7.13 -10.69 16.10
CA THR A 104 -8.60 -10.72 15.99
C THR A 104 -9.11 -9.39 15.47
N PHE A 105 -9.95 -9.39 14.46
CA PHE A 105 -10.51 -8.19 13.81
C PHE A 105 -11.87 -7.80 14.40
N ASP A 106 -11.90 -7.58 15.70
CA ASP A 106 -13.08 -7.31 16.51
C ASP A 106 -13.59 -5.86 16.43
N ASN A 107 -12.84 -4.98 15.77
CA ASN A 107 -13.24 -3.59 15.59
C ASN A 107 -12.81 -3.03 14.23
N THR A 108 -13.45 -1.92 13.85
CA THR A 108 -13.25 -1.22 12.59
C THR A 108 -11.82 -0.69 12.41
N ASP A 109 -11.18 -0.24 13.48
CA ASP A 109 -9.86 0.38 13.38
C ASP A 109 -8.81 -0.66 12.94
N LYS A 110 -8.93 -1.91 13.43
CA LYS A 110 -8.10 -3.03 12.96
C LYS A 110 -8.33 -3.38 11.48
N LEU A 111 -9.58 -3.30 11.01
CA LEU A 111 -9.90 -3.46 9.58
C LEU A 111 -9.28 -2.34 8.73
N CYS A 112 -9.33 -1.11 9.23
CA CYS A 112 -8.68 0.03 8.58
C CYS A 112 -7.16 -0.17 8.49
N GLU A 113 -6.51 -0.62 9.55
CA GLU A 113 -5.07 -0.92 9.57
C GLU A 113 -4.71 -2.06 8.61
N LEU A 114 -5.49 -3.15 8.61
CA LEU A 114 -5.32 -4.24 7.66
C LEU A 114 -5.30 -3.72 6.23
N PHE A 115 -6.33 -2.97 5.86
CA PHE A 115 -6.49 -2.53 4.47
C PHE A 115 -5.55 -1.40 4.08
N LYS A 116 -5.15 -0.50 4.99
CA LYS A 116 -4.04 0.44 4.71
C LYS A 116 -2.76 -0.29 4.31
N GLY A 117 -2.47 -1.41 4.97
CA GLY A 117 -1.32 -2.25 4.63
C GLY A 117 -1.43 -2.98 3.29
N CYS A 118 -2.64 -3.05 2.69
CA CYS A 118 -2.85 -3.73 1.40
C CYS A 118 -2.48 -2.88 0.19
N PHE A 119 -2.47 -1.55 0.31
CA PHE A 119 -2.31 -0.61 -0.80
C PHE A 119 -1.00 0.21 -0.75
N PRO A 120 0.16 -0.37 -0.43
CA PRO A 120 1.41 0.38 -0.43
C PRO A 120 1.76 0.73 -1.87
N GLY A 121 1.66 2.00 -2.21
CA GLY A 121 2.10 2.49 -3.50
C GLY A 121 1.32 2.02 -4.72
N ASP A 122 0.05 1.70 -4.57
CA ASP A 122 -0.80 1.35 -5.70
C ASP A 122 -1.19 2.62 -6.48
N ALA A 123 -0.53 2.85 -7.63
CA ALA A 123 -0.86 3.96 -8.54
C ALA A 123 -2.24 3.79 -9.22
N LYS A 124 -2.85 2.61 -9.10
CA LYS A 124 -4.17 2.26 -9.66
C LYS A 124 -5.11 1.84 -8.55
N GLU A 125 -6.39 2.14 -8.75
CA GLU A 125 -7.43 1.61 -7.89
C GLU A 125 -7.38 0.08 -7.88
N SER A 126 -7.50 -0.51 -6.71
CA SER A 126 -7.50 -1.96 -6.51
C SER A 126 -8.60 -2.31 -5.52
N PHE A 127 -9.23 -3.47 -5.71
CA PHE A 127 -10.28 -3.96 -4.84
C PHE A 127 -9.83 -5.25 -4.14
N TYR A 128 -9.92 -5.27 -2.82
CA TYR A 128 -9.52 -6.38 -1.97
C TYR A 128 -10.71 -7.00 -1.25
N VAL A 129 -10.59 -8.31 -1.01
CA VAL A 129 -11.49 -9.09 -0.16
C VAL A 129 -10.66 -9.76 0.92
N ALA A 130 -11.05 -9.54 2.16
CA ALA A 130 -10.56 -10.25 3.33
C ALA A 130 -11.67 -11.14 3.88
N VAL A 131 -11.37 -12.41 4.11
CA VAL A 131 -12.30 -13.40 4.68
C VAL A 131 -11.81 -13.81 6.06
N PHE A 132 -12.76 -13.97 6.98
CA PHE A 132 -12.49 -14.25 8.38
C PHE A 132 -13.28 -15.47 8.84
N ASP A 133 -12.75 -16.15 9.87
CA ASP A 133 -13.49 -17.19 10.58
C ASP A 133 -14.51 -16.58 11.55
N ASP A 134 -15.26 -17.44 12.24
CA ASP A 134 -16.28 -17.01 13.20
C ASP A 134 -15.71 -16.33 14.45
N GLU A 135 -14.40 -16.49 14.71
CA GLU A 135 -13.65 -15.87 15.78
C GLU A 135 -12.99 -14.56 15.35
N LEU A 136 -13.26 -14.10 14.12
CA LEU A 136 -12.72 -12.88 13.52
C LEU A 136 -11.20 -12.91 13.27
N HIS A 137 -10.61 -14.10 13.09
CA HIS A 137 -9.25 -14.22 12.60
C HIS A 137 -9.22 -14.17 11.07
N LEU A 138 -8.19 -13.53 10.53
CA LEU A 138 -8.01 -13.43 9.09
C LEU A 138 -7.62 -14.78 8.50
N VAL A 139 -8.50 -15.35 7.68
CA VAL A 139 -8.25 -16.60 6.94
C VAL A 139 -7.51 -16.32 5.64
N ARG A 140 -7.92 -15.26 4.93
CA ARG A 140 -7.32 -14.88 3.65
C ARG A 140 -7.59 -13.42 3.32
N ASN A 141 -6.59 -12.79 2.70
CA ASN A 141 -6.74 -11.46 2.11
C ASN A 141 -6.17 -11.47 0.68
N THR A 142 -6.95 -11.05 -0.30
CA THR A 142 -6.55 -11.14 -1.70
C THR A 142 -7.15 -10.04 -2.55
N VAL A 143 -6.44 -9.66 -3.62
CA VAL A 143 -6.93 -8.73 -4.62
C VAL A 143 -7.94 -9.42 -5.55
N VAL A 144 -9.08 -8.76 -5.79
CA VAL A 144 -10.14 -9.20 -6.70
C VAL A 144 -9.92 -8.59 -8.09
N CYS A 145 -9.68 -7.28 -8.14
CA CYS A 145 -9.39 -6.59 -9.41
C CYS A 145 -8.40 -5.43 -9.18
N LYS A 146 -7.71 -5.07 -10.27
CA LYS A 146 -6.87 -3.88 -10.37
C LYS A 146 -7.39 -3.02 -11.52
N GLY A 147 -7.52 -1.71 -11.30
CA GLY A 147 -8.03 -0.78 -12.29
C GLY A 147 -9.29 -0.04 -11.84
N GLY A 148 -9.77 -0.30 -10.62
CA GLY A 148 -10.88 0.40 -9.96
C GLY A 148 -12.29 0.02 -10.42
N PRO A 149 -13.31 0.24 -9.57
CA PRO A 149 -14.71 -0.03 -9.87
C PRO A 149 -15.28 0.90 -10.94
N SER A 150 -14.66 2.06 -11.20
CA SER A 150 -15.03 2.97 -12.28
C SER A 150 -14.54 2.52 -13.66
N SER A 151 -13.53 1.63 -13.72
CA SER A 151 -12.94 1.13 -14.97
C SER A 151 -13.33 -0.30 -15.31
N ALA A 152 -13.75 -1.11 -14.32
CA ALA A 152 -14.30 -2.45 -14.51
C ALA A 152 -15.24 -2.80 -13.36
N PRO A 153 -16.39 -3.45 -13.62
CA PRO A 153 -17.27 -3.92 -12.55
C PRO A 153 -16.53 -4.90 -11.65
N VAL A 154 -16.79 -4.81 -10.33
CA VAL A 154 -16.24 -5.77 -9.37
C VAL A 154 -16.69 -7.18 -9.75
N ASP A 155 -15.74 -8.09 -9.88
CA ASP A 155 -16.01 -9.47 -10.28
C ASP A 155 -16.65 -10.26 -9.11
N MET A 156 -17.98 -10.29 -9.11
CA MET A 156 -18.78 -11.01 -8.10
C MET A 156 -18.49 -12.52 -8.09
N ARG A 157 -18.19 -13.10 -9.26
CA ARG A 157 -17.81 -14.50 -9.36
C ARG A 157 -16.50 -14.76 -8.63
N ARG A 158 -15.53 -13.88 -8.79
CA ARG A 158 -14.24 -13.98 -8.10
C ARG A 158 -14.39 -13.86 -6.59
N ILE A 159 -15.27 -12.97 -6.11
CA ILE A 159 -15.60 -12.86 -4.69
C ILE A 159 -16.20 -14.17 -4.18
N ALA A 160 -17.19 -14.73 -4.89
CA ALA A 160 -17.80 -16.01 -4.51
C ALA A 160 -16.78 -17.15 -4.45
N GLU A 161 -15.91 -17.27 -5.45
CA GLU A 161 -14.83 -18.27 -5.47
C GLU A 161 -13.93 -18.16 -4.23
N ILE A 162 -13.51 -16.94 -3.86
CA ILE A 162 -12.66 -16.70 -2.69
C ILE A 162 -13.36 -17.15 -1.41
N VAL A 163 -14.61 -16.75 -1.23
CA VAL A 163 -15.39 -17.01 -0.02
C VAL A 163 -15.70 -18.51 0.11
N LEU A 164 -16.21 -19.15 -0.94
CA LEU A 164 -16.57 -20.55 -0.92
C LEU A 164 -15.37 -21.47 -0.69
N HIS A 165 -14.20 -21.15 -1.29
CA HIS A 165 -12.99 -21.95 -1.08
C HIS A 165 -12.38 -21.77 0.33
N SER A 166 -12.66 -20.66 0.99
CA SER A 166 -12.14 -20.40 2.34
C SER A 166 -13.01 -21.03 3.44
N GLY A 167 -14.26 -21.37 3.14
CA GLY A 167 -15.25 -21.79 4.14
C GLY A 167 -15.62 -20.71 5.15
N ALA A 168 -15.22 -19.45 4.88
CA ALA A 168 -15.42 -18.32 5.80
C ALA A 168 -16.86 -17.81 5.73
N THR A 169 -17.36 -17.36 6.88
CA THR A 169 -18.71 -16.80 7.04
C THR A 169 -18.72 -15.29 7.18
N LEU A 170 -17.55 -14.67 7.35
CA LEU A 170 -17.37 -13.24 7.54
C LEU A 170 -16.44 -12.66 6.50
N VAL A 171 -16.79 -11.51 5.93
CA VAL A 171 -16.05 -10.85 4.87
C VAL A 171 -15.96 -9.34 5.13
N ALA A 172 -14.80 -8.76 4.93
CA ALA A 172 -14.64 -7.33 4.74
C ALA A 172 -14.04 -7.06 3.36
N VAL A 173 -14.43 -5.95 2.77
CA VAL A 173 -13.89 -5.53 1.46
C VAL A 173 -13.24 -4.17 1.57
N ALA A 174 -12.34 -3.87 0.66
CA ALA A 174 -11.73 -2.54 0.58
C ALA A 174 -11.32 -2.19 -0.84
N HIS A 175 -11.29 -0.89 -1.11
CA HIS A 175 -10.65 -0.34 -2.30
C HIS A 175 -9.86 0.93 -1.94
N ASN A 176 -8.94 1.31 -2.81
CA ASN A 176 -8.18 2.53 -2.63
C ASN A 176 -8.54 3.60 -3.65
N HIS A 177 -8.39 4.84 -3.25
CA HIS A 177 -8.43 6.04 -4.09
C HIS A 177 -7.03 6.65 -4.20
N PRO A 178 -6.19 6.25 -5.17
CA PRO A 178 -4.77 6.67 -5.22
C PRO A 178 -4.56 8.17 -5.40
N LYS A 179 -5.56 8.87 -5.97
CA LYS A 179 -5.47 10.28 -6.33
C LYS A 179 -6.34 11.22 -5.48
N SER A 180 -7.24 10.68 -4.68
CA SER A 180 -8.22 11.44 -3.89
C SER A 180 -8.27 11.02 -2.42
N GLY A 181 -9.15 11.64 -1.65
CA GLY A 181 -9.44 11.26 -0.27
C GLY A 181 -10.21 9.95 -0.14
N CYS A 182 -10.47 9.54 1.08
CA CYS A 182 -11.13 8.27 1.41
C CYS A 182 -12.66 8.32 1.37
N GLU A 183 -13.27 9.42 0.88
CA GLU A 183 -14.72 9.52 0.74
C GLU A 183 -15.23 8.60 -0.36
N PRO A 184 -16.21 7.69 -0.06
CA PRO A 184 -16.79 6.80 -1.06
C PRO A 184 -17.70 7.55 -2.03
N SER A 185 -17.66 7.16 -3.30
CA SER A 185 -18.60 7.61 -4.31
C SER A 185 -19.96 6.92 -4.18
N ASP A 186 -21.01 7.47 -4.82
CA ASP A 186 -22.32 6.82 -4.92
C ASP A 186 -22.21 5.43 -5.57
N THR A 187 -21.32 5.27 -6.54
CA THR A 187 -21.05 3.97 -7.18
C THR A 187 -20.47 2.97 -6.19
N ASP A 188 -19.59 3.39 -5.28
CA ASP A 188 -19.03 2.54 -4.23
C ASP A 188 -20.12 2.07 -3.27
N ILE A 189 -21.02 2.96 -2.88
CA ILE A 189 -22.16 2.63 -2.00
C ILE A 189 -23.08 1.59 -2.67
N ILE A 190 -23.44 1.81 -3.94
CA ILE A 190 -24.28 0.89 -4.71
C ILE A 190 -23.60 -0.46 -4.87
N THR A 191 -22.32 -0.47 -5.23
CA THR A 191 -21.53 -1.69 -5.40
C THR A 191 -21.42 -2.47 -4.10
N THR A 192 -21.18 -1.78 -2.99
CA THR A 192 -21.10 -2.38 -1.65
C THR A 192 -22.41 -3.09 -1.28
N ARG A 193 -23.56 -2.45 -1.50
CA ARG A 193 -24.88 -3.04 -1.24
C ARG A 193 -25.11 -4.29 -2.10
N LYS A 194 -24.71 -4.26 -3.37
CA LYS A 194 -24.79 -5.43 -4.25
C LYS A 194 -23.93 -6.60 -3.74
N ILE A 195 -22.69 -6.31 -3.33
CA ILE A 195 -21.78 -7.33 -2.77
C ILE A 195 -22.38 -7.92 -1.50
N ALA A 196 -22.86 -7.10 -0.57
CA ALA A 196 -23.43 -7.57 0.69
C ALA A 196 -24.68 -8.44 0.46
N SER A 197 -25.60 -8.01 -0.40
CA SER A 197 -26.80 -8.78 -0.75
C SER A 197 -26.42 -10.12 -1.43
N PHE A 198 -25.42 -10.10 -2.29
CA PHE A 198 -24.92 -11.31 -2.95
C PHE A 198 -24.29 -12.29 -1.95
N LEU A 199 -23.43 -11.82 -1.05
CA LEU A 199 -22.79 -12.63 -0.01
C LEU A 199 -23.84 -13.24 0.95
N ALA A 200 -24.89 -12.50 1.29
CA ALA A 200 -25.97 -12.97 2.15
C ALA A 200 -26.68 -14.20 1.56
N THR A 201 -26.74 -14.36 0.23
CA THR A 201 -27.32 -15.56 -0.41
C THR A 201 -26.54 -16.84 -0.11
N PHE A 202 -25.28 -16.73 0.30
CA PHE A 202 -24.41 -17.83 0.71
C PHE A 202 -24.30 -17.96 2.24
N GLY A 203 -25.10 -17.19 3.01
CA GLY A 203 -24.99 -17.16 4.46
C GLY A 203 -23.74 -16.41 4.98
N VAL A 204 -23.10 -15.61 4.12
CA VAL A 204 -21.89 -14.86 4.44
C VAL A 204 -22.25 -13.43 4.80
N ARG A 205 -21.78 -12.97 5.96
CA ARG A 205 -22.02 -11.63 6.46
C ARG A 205 -20.87 -10.69 6.09
N MET A 206 -21.18 -9.53 5.53
CA MET A 206 -20.21 -8.48 5.30
C MET A 206 -19.99 -7.67 6.58
N LEU A 207 -18.74 -7.63 7.05
CA LEU A 207 -18.32 -6.87 8.24
C LEU A 207 -18.26 -5.38 7.95
N ASP A 208 -17.56 -4.99 6.87
CA ASP A 208 -17.36 -3.58 6.52
C ASP A 208 -16.89 -3.44 5.08
N HIS A 209 -16.91 -2.21 4.58
CA HIS A 209 -16.18 -1.76 3.40
C HIS A 209 -15.28 -0.58 3.78
N ILE A 210 -13.99 -0.75 3.60
CA ILE A 210 -12.99 0.27 3.91
C ILE A 210 -12.53 0.95 2.63
N VAL A 211 -12.60 2.27 2.60
CA VAL A 211 -12.04 3.09 1.52
C VAL A 211 -10.72 3.69 2.00
N VAL A 212 -9.65 3.48 1.26
CA VAL A 212 -8.31 3.98 1.58
C VAL A 212 -7.94 5.09 0.61
N GLY A 213 -7.80 6.32 1.10
CA GLY A 213 -7.40 7.49 0.34
C GLY A 213 -6.04 8.03 0.78
N ARG A 214 -5.64 9.15 0.19
CA ARG A 214 -4.39 9.85 0.55
C ARG A 214 -4.42 10.43 1.97
N ASP A 215 -5.58 10.80 2.45
CA ASP A 215 -5.86 11.42 3.74
C ASP A 215 -6.14 10.42 4.86
N GLY A 216 -6.18 9.13 4.54
CA GLY A 216 -6.44 8.10 5.54
C GLY A 216 -7.30 6.95 5.04
N SER A 217 -8.16 6.44 5.92
CA SER A 217 -9.13 5.41 5.59
C SER A 217 -10.48 5.70 6.24
N LEU A 218 -11.56 5.32 5.55
CA LEU A 218 -12.93 5.47 5.99
C LEU A 218 -13.61 4.10 6.04
N SER A 219 -14.31 3.82 7.13
CA SER A 219 -15.24 2.70 7.25
C SER A 219 -16.64 3.15 6.82
N MET A 220 -17.19 2.49 5.83
CA MET A 220 -18.56 2.78 5.39
C MET A 220 -19.59 2.38 6.45
N ARG A 221 -19.33 1.35 7.26
CA ARG A 221 -20.21 0.94 8.38
C ARG A 221 -20.21 2.00 9.48
N LYS A 222 -19.03 2.46 9.94
CA LYS A 222 -18.89 3.48 10.99
C LYS A 222 -19.50 4.83 10.56
N SER A 223 -19.46 5.11 9.24
CA SER A 223 -20.08 6.31 8.64
C SER A 223 -21.60 6.18 8.41
N GLY A 224 -22.22 5.06 8.78
CA GLY A 224 -23.66 4.84 8.62
C GLY A 224 -24.11 4.53 7.18
N LEU A 225 -23.18 4.39 6.23
CA LEU A 225 -23.48 4.15 4.81
C LEU A 225 -23.94 2.71 4.52
N LEU A 226 -23.72 1.79 5.48
CA LEU A 226 -24.13 0.40 5.43
C LEU A 226 -25.34 0.09 6.34
N ALA A 227 -26.12 1.09 6.68
CA ALA A 227 -27.35 0.89 7.45
C ALA A 227 -28.31 -0.04 6.67
N GLY A 228 -28.74 -1.16 7.33
CA GLY A 228 -29.63 -2.14 6.73
C GLY A 228 -28.91 -3.27 5.96
N ILE A 229 -27.59 -3.39 6.09
CA ILE A 229 -26.77 -4.46 5.53
C ILE A 229 -26.19 -5.30 6.67
#